data_95a472e44e391367ad634bba818e86d6
#
_entry.id   95a472e44e391367ad634bba818e86d6
#
_cell.length_a   1.000
_cell.length_b   1.000
_cell.length_c   1.000
_cell.angle_alpha   90.00
_cell.angle_beta   90.00
_cell.angle_gamma   90.00
#
_symmetry.space_group_name_H-M   'P 1'
#
loop_
_entity.id
_entity.type
_entity.pdbx_description
1 polymer ?
#
loop_
_entity_poly.entity_id
_entity_poly.type
_entity_poly.pdbx_seq_one_letter_code
_entity_poly.pdbx_strand_id
1 'polypeptide(L)'
;MKRFLILAVLASAAITTPSFAADVGVSVSIGQPGFYGQLDIGGYPPPQVIYSQPIAIQRVPMDRPPIYLRVPLGHAKHWRRHCGEYNACGERAYFVHDDWYNREYAPRYQEGHREFHEEYRDNRHEERMDDRREEHRDNHNH
;
A
#
# COMPACT_ATOMS: atom_id res chain seq x y z
N MET A 1 -56.91 21.80 -52.25
CA MET A 1 -55.62 21.12 -52.38
C MET A 1 -54.81 21.44 -51.15
N LYS A 2 -54.92 20.60 -50.14
CA LYS A 2 -54.23 20.82 -48.84
C LYS A 2 -53.21 19.69 -48.71
N ARG A 3 -51.94 20.08 -48.80
CA ARG A 3 -50.80 19.19 -48.64
C ARG A 3 -50.52 19.07 -47.16
N PHE A 4 -50.82 17.94 -46.55
CA PHE A 4 -50.40 17.58 -45.21
C PHE A 4 -48.99 16.98 -45.24
N LEU A 5 -48.00 17.75 -44.84
CA LEU A 5 -46.65 17.24 -44.56
C LEU A 5 -46.63 16.74 -43.14
N ILE A 6 -46.61 15.42 -42.99
CA ILE A 6 -46.39 14.77 -41.69
C ILE A 6 -44.90 14.71 -41.48
N LEU A 7 -44.36 15.55 -40.58
CA LEU A 7 -42.98 15.49 -40.09
C LEU A 7 -42.95 14.43 -38.99
N ALA A 8 -42.39 13.25 -39.33
CA ALA A 8 -42.04 12.22 -38.36
C ALA A 8 -40.72 12.62 -37.69
N VAL A 9 -40.79 13.15 -36.47
CA VAL A 9 -39.60 13.39 -35.62
C VAL A 9 -39.25 12.07 -34.96
N LEU A 10 -38.20 11.42 -35.46
CA LEU A 10 -37.54 10.28 -34.83
C LEU A 10 -36.73 10.81 -33.62
N ALA A 11 -37.29 10.68 -32.44
CA ALA A 11 -36.54 10.93 -31.19
C ALA A 11 -35.59 9.77 -30.96
N SER A 12 -34.32 9.96 -31.34
CA SER A 12 -33.25 9.05 -31.00
C SER A 12 -32.86 9.25 -29.50
N ALA A 13 -33.41 8.39 -28.64
CA ALA A 13 -33.00 8.31 -27.26
C ALA A 13 -31.55 7.77 -27.17
N ALA A 14 -30.58 8.64 -27.03
CA ALA A 14 -29.23 8.28 -26.73
C ALA A 14 -29.18 7.66 -25.32
N ILE A 15 -29.10 6.35 -25.23
CA ILE A 15 -28.87 5.64 -23.96
C ILE A 15 -27.41 5.85 -23.59
N THR A 16 -27.11 6.86 -22.79
CA THR A 16 -25.80 7.01 -22.16
C THR A 16 -25.68 6.01 -21.04
N THR A 17 -25.03 4.87 -21.31
CA THR A 17 -24.62 3.94 -20.27
C THR A 17 -23.54 4.60 -19.40
N PRO A 18 -23.72 4.74 -18.07
CA PRO A 18 -22.67 5.19 -17.21
C PRO A 18 -21.53 4.16 -17.26
N SER A 19 -20.40 4.55 -17.83
CA SER A 19 -19.17 3.78 -17.75
C SER A 19 -18.67 3.92 -16.31
N PHE A 20 -18.92 2.91 -15.48
CA PHE A 20 -18.23 2.74 -14.23
C PHE A 20 -16.78 2.36 -14.59
N ALA A 21 -15.90 3.35 -14.63
CA ALA A 21 -14.48 3.10 -14.53
C ALA A 21 -14.27 2.41 -13.17
N ALA A 22 -14.08 1.09 -13.17
CA ALA A 22 -13.62 0.39 -12.00
C ALA A 22 -12.28 1.02 -11.63
N ASP A 23 -12.28 1.75 -10.52
CA ASP A 23 -11.07 2.27 -9.90
C ASP A 23 -10.28 1.03 -9.46
N VAL A 24 -9.35 0.60 -10.31
CA VAL A 24 -8.41 -0.46 -9.97
C VAL A 24 -7.42 0.18 -8.99
N GLY A 25 -7.80 0.21 -7.73
CA GLY A 25 -6.95 0.63 -6.65
C GLY A 25 -5.74 -0.30 -6.57
N VAL A 26 -4.64 0.10 -7.18
CA VAL A 26 -3.37 -0.59 -7.01
C VAL A 26 -2.86 -0.24 -5.61
N SER A 27 -3.10 -1.11 -4.64
CA SER A 27 -2.49 -0.99 -3.32
C SER A 27 -1.04 -1.47 -3.40
N VAL A 28 -0.11 -0.54 -3.25
CA VAL A 28 1.32 -0.85 -3.20
C VAL A 28 1.71 -1.08 -1.75
N SER A 29 2.17 -2.29 -1.44
CA SER A 29 2.59 -2.67 -0.09
C SER A 29 4.07 -2.33 0.17
N ILE A 30 4.44 -2.23 1.45
CA ILE A 30 5.84 -2.07 1.87
C ILE A 30 6.69 -3.20 1.25
N GLY A 31 7.90 -2.87 0.83
CA GLY A 31 8.81 -3.81 0.16
C GLY A 31 8.62 -3.90 -1.36
N GLN A 32 7.60 -3.26 -1.93
CA GLN A 32 7.39 -3.24 -3.38
C GLN A 32 7.98 -1.99 -4.03
N PRO A 33 8.40 -2.08 -5.31
CA PRO A 33 8.73 -0.90 -6.11
C PRO A 33 7.52 0.05 -6.17
N GLY A 34 7.76 1.35 -6.00
CA GLY A 34 6.67 2.34 -6.00
C GLY A 34 5.96 2.55 -4.67
N PHE A 35 6.29 1.80 -3.62
CA PHE A 35 5.79 2.11 -2.27
C PHE A 35 6.31 3.47 -1.80
N TYR A 36 5.42 4.31 -1.30
CA TYR A 36 5.75 5.54 -0.58
C TYR A 36 5.00 5.55 0.74
N GLY A 37 5.70 5.89 1.83
CA GLY A 37 5.13 5.86 3.17
C GLY A 37 6.19 5.75 4.25
N GLN A 38 5.74 5.49 5.46
CA GLN A 38 6.60 5.29 6.61
C GLN A 38 7.24 3.90 6.58
N LEU A 39 8.54 3.87 6.92
CA LEU A 39 9.34 2.66 6.99
C LEU A 39 9.70 2.37 8.44
N ASP A 40 9.56 1.11 8.83
CA ASP A 40 10.19 0.60 10.04
C ASP A 40 11.62 0.18 9.70
N ILE A 41 12.60 0.86 10.28
CA ILE A 41 14.02 0.62 10.01
C ILE A 41 14.69 -0.28 11.06
N GLY A 42 13.94 -0.77 12.04
CA GLY A 42 14.46 -1.66 13.08
C GLY A 42 15.02 -2.95 12.45
N GLY A 43 16.29 -3.25 12.73
CA GLY A 43 16.96 -4.43 12.17
C GLY A 43 17.48 -4.31 10.74
N TYR A 44 17.34 -3.15 10.10
CA TYR A 44 17.87 -2.85 8.77
C TYR A 44 19.19 -2.10 8.84
N PRO A 45 20.02 -2.10 7.77
CA PRO A 45 21.19 -1.25 7.68
C PRO A 45 20.83 0.22 7.87
N PRO A 46 21.74 1.06 8.38
CA PRO A 46 21.49 2.48 8.55
C PRO A 46 20.95 3.12 7.25
N PRO A 47 19.82 3.83 7.29
CA PRO A 47 19.23 4.40 6.10
C PRO A 47 20.07 5.54 5.54
N GLN A 48 20.21 5.57 4.22
CA GLN A 48 20.73 6.74 3.52
C GLN A 48 19.61 7.75 3.37
N VAL A 49 19.81 8.93 3.94
CA VAL A 49 18.79 9.98 4.01
C VAL A 49 19.14 11.15 3.09
N ILE A 50 18.12 11.78 2.52
CA ILE A 50 18.27 12.91 1.58
C ILE A 50 18.82 14.14 2.29
N TYR A 51 18.39 14.38 3.54
CA TYR A 51 18.86 15.48 4.38
C TYR A 51 19.48 14.93 5.65
N SER A 52 20.61 15.47 6.05
CA SER A 52 21.34 15.03 7.25
C SER A 52 20.60 15.30 8.57
N GLN A 53 19.60 16.17 8.54
CA GLN A 53 18.76 16.50 9.69
C GLN A 53 17.28 16.21 9.37
N PRO A 54 16.49 15.76 10.36
CA PRO A 54 15.09 15.53 10.15
C PRO A 54 14.34 16.84 9.95
N ILE A 55 13.36 16.84 9.06
CA ILE A 55 12.49 18.00 8.84
C ILE A 55 11.27 17.90 9.76
N ALA A 56 11.01 18.98 10.49
CA ALA A 56 9.82 19.15 11.30
C ALA A 56 9.05 20.39 10.83
N ILE A 57 7.74 20.26 10.65
CA ILE A 57 6.87 21.37 10.29
C ILE A 57 6.32 22.09 11.52
N GLN A 58 6.14 21.34 12.60
CA GLN A 58 5.69 21.81 13.91
C GLN A 58 6.75 21.56 14.96
N ARG A 59 6.59 22.15 16.14
CA ARG A 59 7.45 21.83 17.28
C ARG A 59 7.13 20.40 17.75
N VAL A 60 8.12 19.54 17.72
CA VAL A 60 8.03 18.15 18.16
C VAL A 60 8.94 17.97 19.38
N PRO A 61 8.47 17.31 20.45
CA PRO A 61 9.30 16.98 21.60
C PRO A 61 10.57 16.21 21.18
N MET A 62 11.70 16.54 21.79
CA MET A 62 13.00 15.97 21.41
C MET A 62 13.14 14.50 21.84
N ASP A 63 12.38 14.07 22.83
CA ASP A 63 12.30 12.70 23.31
C ASP A 63 11.54 11.75 22.36
N ARG A 64 10.73 12.30 21.46
CA ARG A 64 10.05 11.47 20.44
C ARG A 64 11.04 11.09 19.34
N PRO A 65 11.21 9.79 19.02
CA PRO A 65 12.10 9.36 17.94
C PRO A 65 11.63 9.91 16.59
N PRO A 66 12.56 10.22 15.67
CA PRO A 66 12.18 10.60 14.32
C PRO A 66 11.62 9.41 13.54
N ILE A 67 10.77 9.70 12.56
CA ILE A 67 10.26 8.72 11.63
C ILE A 67 11.05 8.74 10.32
N TYR A 68 11.04 7.61 9.62
CA TYR A 68 11.68 7.48 8.32
C TYR A 68 10.61 7.27 7.25
N LEU A 69 10.69 8.07 6.19
CA LEU A 69 9.71 8.10 5.12
C LEU A 69 10.39 7.90 3.77
N ARG A 70 9.79 7.07 2.95
CA ARG A 70 10.05 7.11 1.51
C ARG A 70 8.96 7.94 0.85
N VAL A 71 9.35 9.00 0.18
CA VAL A 71 8.43 9.92 -0.52
C VAL A 71 9.02 10.34 -1.86
N PRO A 72 8.21 10.74 -2.85
CA PRO A 72 8.73 11.37 -4.05
C PRO A 72 9.59 12.59 -3.71
N LEU A 73 10.67 12.79 -4.44
CA LEU A 73 11.61 13.90 -4.18
C LEU A 73 10.92 15.28 -4.17
N GLY A 74 9.88 15.46 -4.99
CA GLY A 74 9.06 16.66 -5.00
C GLY A 74 8.31 16.88 -3.69
N HIS A 75 7.83 15.81 -3.05
CA HIS A 75 7.16 15.88 -1.73
C HIS A 75 8.15 16.22 -0.63
N ALA A 76 9.35 15.62 -0.65
CA ALA A 76 10.42 15.95 0.31
C ALA A 76 10.81 17.43 0.23
N LYS A 77 10.97 17.99 -0.97
CA LYS A 77 11.30 19.41 -1.19
C LYS A 77 10.20 20.38 -0.74
N HIS A 78 8.95 19.98 -0.82
CA HIS A 78 7.78 20.78 -0.46
C HIS A 78 7.01 20.16 0.71
N TRP A 79 7.73 19.62 1.68
CA TRP A 79 7.19 18.80 2.76
C TRP A 79 6.00 19.41 3.50
N ARG A 80 6.02 20.72 3.75
CA ARG A 80 4.90 21.42 4.40
C ARG A 80 3.54 21.23 3.69
N ARG A 81 3.56 21.02 2.37
CA ARG A 81 2.32 20.81 1.58
C ARG A 81 1.87 19.36 1.58
N HIS A 82 2.81 18.43 1.76
CA HIS A 82 2.58 17.00 1.56
C HIS A 82 2.58 16.17 2.85
N CYS A 83 3.01 16.75 3.97
CA CYS A 83 3.11 16.00 5.23
C CYS A 83 1.78 15.39 5.69
N GLY A 84 0.63 16.02 5.34
CA GLY A 84 -0.71 15.51 5.65
C GLY A 84 -1.03 14.20 4.93
N GLU A 85 -0.51 14.00 3.71
CA GLU A 85 -0.71 12.76 2.93
C GLU A 85 -0.10 11.54 3.61
N TYR A 86 0.91 11.78 4.48
CA TYR A 86 1.63 10.74 5.22
C TYR A 86 1.30 10.73 6.71
N ASN A 87 0.34 11.54 7.17
CA ASN A 87 0.01 11.74 8.59
C ASN A 87 1.22 12.14 9.44
N ALA A 88 2.15 12.89 8.89
CA ALA A 88 3.46 13.15 9.46
C ALA A 88 3.80 14.63 9.71
N CYS A 89 2.79 15.52 9.69
CA CYS A 89 3.01 16.96 9.93
C CYS A 89 3.49 17.26 11.35
N GLY A 90 3.12 16.42 12.32
CA GLY A 90 3.54 16.52 13.72
C GLY A 90 4.76 15.69 14.08
N GLU A 91 5.50 15.18 13.10
CA GLU A 91 6.65 14.31 13.31
C GLU A 91 7.97 14.95 12.81
N ARG A 92 9.09 14.46 13.33
CA ARG A 92 10.41 14.73 12.76
C ARG A 92 10.71 13.67 11.73
N ALA A 93 10.70 14.05 10.44
CA ALA A 93 10.80 13.12 9.34
C ALA A 93 12.18 13.13 8.69
N TYR A 94 12.80 11.97 8.56
CA TYR A 94 13.89 11.70 7.63
C TYR A 94 13.33 11.15 6.33
N PHE A 95 13.87 11.57 5.21
CA PHE A 95 13.51 11.03 3.90
C PHE A 95 14.63 10.13 3.40
N VAL A 96 14.30 8.87 3.12
CA VAL A 96 15.29 7.91 2.65
C VAL A 96 15.49 8.02 1.14
N HIS A 97 16.70 7.72 0.69
CA HIS A 97 17.01 7.63 -0.73
C HIS A 97 16.32 6.43 -1.38
N ASP A 98 15.82 6.61 -2.60
CA ASP A 98 15.21 5.54 -3.39
C ASP A 98 16.19 4.38 -3.63
N ASP A 99 17.47 4.67 -3.88
CA ASP A 99 18.49 3.66 -4.07
C ASP A 99 18.69 2.77 -2.86
N TRP A 100 18.73 3.36 -1.66
CA TRP A 100 18.81 2.60 -0.43
C TRP A 100 17.57 1.72 -0.20
N TYR A 101 16.39 2.29 -0.43
CA TYR A 101 15.16 1.52 -0.31
C TYR A 101 15.15 0.31 -1.25
N ASN A 102 15.47 0.51 -2.53
CA ASN A 102 15.39 -0.54 -3.53
C ASN A 102 16.47 -1.63 -3.38
N ARG A 103 17.68 -1.25 -2.91
CA ARG A 103 18.82 -2.19 -2.80
C ARG A 103 18.96 -2.84 -1.43
N GLU A 104 18.61 -2.13 -0.37
CA GLU A 104 18.85 -2.59 0.99
C GLU A 104 17.56 -2.97 1.72
N TYR A 105 16.55 -2.10 1.70
CA TYR A 105 15.34 -2.27 2.49
C TYR A 105 14.37 -3.28 1.87
N ALA A 106 13.93 -3.04 0.64
CA ALA A 106 12.88 -3.82 0.00
C ALA A 106 13.22 -5.31 -0.15
N PRO A 107 14.43 -5.72 -0.57
CA PRO A 107 14.77 -7.14 -0.67
C PRO A 107 14.72 -7.85 0.69
N ARG A 108 15.25 -7.24 1.74
CA ARG A 108 15.24 -7.82 3.10
C ARG A 108 13.84 -7.89 3.69
N TYR A 109 13.03 -6.88 3.44
CA TYR A 109 11.63 -6.88 3.84
C TYR A 109 10.86 -8.03 3.19
N GLN A 110 11.05 -8.25 1.90
CA GLN A 110 10.42 -9.34 1.15
C GLN A 110 10.89 -10.71 1.64
N GLU A 111 12.18 -10.86 1.93
CA GLU A 111 12.76 -12.12 2.44
C GLU A 111 12.17 -12.49 3.79
N GLY A 112 12.19 -11.59 4.77
CA GLY A 112 11.63 -11.85 6.09
C GLY A 112 10.12 -12.12 6.07
N HIS A 113 9.36 -11.48 5.16
CA HIS A 113 7.93 -11.74 5.03
C HIS A 113 7.60 -13.02 4.27
N ARG A 114 8.50 -13.52 3.43
CA ARG A 114 8.34 -14.78 2.73
C ARG A 114 8.46 -15.96 3.69
N GLU A 115 9.46 -15.94 4.55
CA GLU A 115 9.65 -16.96 5.59
C GLU A 115 8.42 -17.04 6.51
N PHE A 116 7.89 -15.90 6.95
CA PHE A 116 6.68 -15.87 7.78
C PHE A 116 5.45 -16.45 7.06
N HIS A 117 5.29 -16.21 5.76
CA HIS A 117 4.18 -16.76 4.98
C HIS A 117 4.32 -18.26 4.70
N GLU A 118 5.51 -18.78 4.60
CA GLU A 118 5.77 -20.23 4.43
C GLU A 118 5.45 -20.95 5.74
N GLU A 119 5.96 -20.49 6.87
CA GLU A 119 5.68 -21.06 8.19
C GLU A 119 4.17 -21.06 8.50
N TYR A 120 3.47 -19.98 8.21
CA TYR A 120 2.01 -19.90 8.41
C TYR A 120 1.22 -20.85 7.50
N ARG A 121 1.70 -21.11 6.29
CA ARG A 121 1.10 -22.07 5.36
C ARG A 121 1.29 -23.51 5.84
N ASP A 122 2.47 -23.85 6.31
CA ASP A 122 2.78 -25.18 6.79
C ASP A 122 1.97 -25.53 8.04
N ASN A 123 1.90 -24.63 9.01
CA ASN A 123 1.08 -24.81 10.20
C ASN A 123 -0.40 -25.04 9.87
N ARG A 124 -0.96 -24.27 8.93
CA ARG A 124 -2.35 -24.44 8.48
C ARG A 124 -2.56 -25.76 7.71
N HIS A 125 -1.52 -26.27 7.06
CA HIS A 125 -1.59 -27.55 6.37
C HIS A 125 -1.62 -28.72 7.38
N GLU A 126 -0.84 -28.63 8.44
CA GLU A 126 -0.83 -29.62 9.52
C GLU A 126 -2.16 -29.68 10.26
N GLU A 127 -2.75 -28.53 10.65
CA GLU A 127 -4.07 -28.46 11.28
C GLU A 127 -5.16 -29.15 10.42
N ARG A 128 -5.18 -28.91 9.12
CA ARG A 128 -6.14 -29.57 8.21
C ARG A 128 -5.92 -31.06 8.04
N MET A 129 -4.69 -31.52 8.19
CA MET A 129 -4.39 -32.95 8.12
C MET A 129 -4.83 -33.68 9.39
N ASP A 130 -4.71 -33.04 10.55
CA ASP A 130 -5.14 -33.58 11.82
C ASP A 130 -6.68 -33.64 11.93
N ASP A 131 -7.40 -32.61 11.50
CA ASP A 131 -8.86 -32.62 11.41
C ASP A 131 -9.37 -33.78 10.53
N ARG A 132 -8.74 -34.04 9.39
CA ARG A 132 -9.12 -35.18 8.54
C ARG A 132 -8.83 -36.53 9.16
N ARG A 133 -7.77 -36.63 9.98
CA ARG A 133 -7.45 -37.89 10.67
C ARG A 133 -8.44 -38.18 11.78
N GLU A 134 -8.94 -37.15 12.45
CA GLU A 134 -9.97 -37.29 13.47
C GLU A 134 -11.31 -37.68 12.86
N GLU A 135 -11.77 -37.05 11.78
CA GLU A 135 -12.98 -37.43 11.06
C GLU A 135 -12.94 -38.90 10.55
N HIS A 136 -11.78 -39.36 10.08
CA HIS A 136 -11.63 -40.76 9.66
C HIS A 136 -11.68 -41.75 10.81
N ARG A 137 -11.21 -41.35 11.99
CA ARG A 137 -11.20 -42.21 13.16
C ARG A 137 -12.60 -42.39 13.75
N ASP A 138 -13.40 -41.35 13.77
CA ASP A 138 -14.77 -41.38 14.26
C ASP A 138 -15.71 -42.17 13.35
N ASN A 139 -15.48 -42.13 12.06
CA ASN A 139 -16.28 -42.84 11.06
C ASN A 139 -16.00 -44.38 11.02
N HIS A 140 -14.93 -44.84 11.68
CA HIS A 140 -14.58 -46.28 11.76
C HIS A 140 -15.07 -46.96 13.06
N ASN A 141 -15.55 -46.19 14.03
CA ASN A 141 -16.03 -46.67 15.33
C ASN A 141 -17.55 -46.77 15.46
N HIS A 142 -18.27 -46.60 14.36
CA HIS A 142 -19.73 -46.85 14.23
C HIS A 142 -19.93 -48.00 13.22
#